data_4a45e795de476550b86691c6b60b22c4
#
_entry.id   4a45e795de476550b86691c6b60b22c4
#
_cell.length_a   1.000
_cell.length_b   1.000
_cell.length_c   1.000
_cell.angle_alpha   90.00
_cell.angle_beta   90.00
_cell.angle_gamma   90.00
#
_symmetry.space_group_name_H-M   'P 1'
#
loop_
_entity.id
_entity.type
_entity.pdbx_description
1 polymer ?
#
loop_
_entity_poly.entity_id
_entity_poly.type
_entity_poly.pdbx_seq_one_letter_code
_entity_poly.pdbx_strand_id
1 'polypeptide(L)'
;PIDADRTLLDHQITALAAVGVDHIRLVVGYLSQMVREHCGDGSRYGLRIGYVENPNWETTNSIYSLFLALDDWDQAGTYLCNCDILFDARLLQRLAASQGSAIAVDAQRDRLPGEMNVRLDEHQRVEAISKQLDPATTQAVSAQIVLLRNGDGQQVAGQVRSLVEANALDTFPTAAYGPLVEDRRLTGVDMADVPWAEIDSVQEYDDAREQCAPQLLSSGNVT
;
A
#
# COMPACT_ATOMS: atom_id res chain seq x y z
N PRO A 1 -12.29 -2.80 15.63
CA PRO A 1 -12.35 -3.94 14.69
C PRO A 1 -13.19 -3.58 13.46
N ILE A 2 -12.76 -4.07 12.29
CA ILE A 2 -13.51 -3.91 11.03
C ILE A 2 -14.65 -4.94 10.94
N ASP A 3 -14.43 -6.15 11.39
CA ASP A 3 -15.47 -7.16 11.58
C ASP A 3 -15.47 -7.65 13.06
N ALA A 4 -16.17 -8.75 13.35
CA ALA A 4 -16.45 -9.19 14.73
C ALA A 4 -15.22 -9.17 15.65
N ASP A 5 -14.06 -9.64 15.17
CA ASP A 5 -12.85 -9.82 15.99
C ASP A 5 -11.56 -9.30 15.34
N ARG A 6 -11.59 -8.86 14.05
CA ARG A 6 -10.41 -8.46 13.30
C ARG A 6 -10.33 -6.96 13.10
N THR A 7 -9.14 -6.43 13.31
CA THR A 7 -8.78 -5.05 12.97
C THR A 7 -8.47 -4.93 11.48
N LEU A 8 -8.35 -3.69 10.96
CA LEU A 8 -7.86 -3.43 9.61
C LEU A 8 -6.49 -4.08 9.38
N LEU A 9 -5.60 -3.97 10.36
CA LEU A 9 -4.26 -4.54 10.27
C LEU A 9 -4.28 -6.08 10.23
N ASP A 10 -5.21 -6.74 10.94
CA ASP A 10 -5.39 -8.20 10.84
C ASP A 10 -5.78 -8.62 9.42
N HIS A 11 -6.65 -7.86 8.75
CA HIS A 11 -7.04 -8.12 7.37
C HIS A 11 -5.85 -7.99 6.42
N GLN A 12 -5.07 -6.91 6.55
CA GLN A 12 -3.88 -6.68 5.72
C GLN A 12 -2.83 -7.78 5.89
N ILE A 13 -2.49 -8.13 7.14
CA ILE A 13 -1.52 -9.18 7.44
C ILE A 13 -1.98 -10.54 6.90
N THR A 14 -3.27 -10.87 7.09
CA THR A 14 -3.84 -12.13 6.59
C THR A 14 -3.81 -12.19 5.06
N ALA A 15 -4.14 -11.09 4.38
CA ALA A 15 -4.09 -11.00 2.92
C ALA A 15 -2.65 -11.17 2.38
N LEU A 16 -1.66 -10.56 3.04
CA LEU A 16 -0.24 -10.72 2.68
C LEU A 16 0.24 -12.16 2.90
N ALA A 17 -0.13 -12.79 4.02
CA ALA A 17 0.17 -14.20 4.29
C ALA A 17 -0.43 -15.13 3.22
N ALA A 18 -1.67 -14.85 2.77
CA ALA A 18 -2.38 -15.65 1.75
C ALA A 18 -1.69 -15.63 0.37
N VAL A 19 -0.86 -14.64 0.08
CA VAL A 19 -0.05 -14.59 -1.17
C VAL A 19 1.40 -15.02 -0.97
N GLY A 20 1.71 -15.63 0.18
CA GLY A 20 3.03 -16.22 0.45
C GLY A 20 4.07 -15.23 1.00
N VAL A 21 3.66 -14.08 1.48
CA VAL A 21 4.56 -13.19 2.25
C VAL A 21 4.88 -13.87 3.58
N ASP A 22 6.15 -14.07 3.88
CA ASP A 22 6.65 -14.73 5.09
C ASP A 22 7.24 -13.75 6.13
N HIS A 23 7.47 -12.50 5.73
CA HIS A 23 7.99 -11.47 6.59
C HIS A 23 7.35 -10.11 6.30
N ILE A 24 6.86 -9.44 7.35
CA ILE A 24 6.31 -8.09 7.29
C ILE A 24 7.13 -7.18 8.21
N ARG A 25 7.41 -5.97 7.74
CA ARG A 25 7.96 -4.91 8.56
C ARG A 25 6.90 -3.85 8.79
N LEU A 26 6.49 -3.69 10.05
CA LEU A 26 5.56 -2.64 10.47
C LEU A 26 6.35 -1.43 10.98
N VAL A 27 6.16 -0.29 10.33
CA VAL A 27 6.64 0.98 10.87
C VAL A 27 5.56 1.53 11.79
N VAL A 28 5.91 1.74 13.04
CA VAL A 28 4.99 2.15 14.11
C VAL A 28 5.42 3.48 14.71
N GLY A 29 4.48 4.21 15.28
CA GLY A 29 4.70 5.50 15.95
C GLY A 29 3.66 5.70 17.04
N TYR A 30 2.58 6.41 16.75
CA TYR A 30 1.47 6.55 17.68
C TYR A 30 0.91 5.20 18.09
N LEU A 31 0.70 4.99 19.40
CA LEU A 31 0.24 3.73 19.98
C LEU A 31 1.08 2.50 19.61
N SER A 32 2.39 2.67 19.37
CA SER A 32 3.29 1.59 18.91
C SER A 32 3.22 0.35 19.80
N GLN A 33 3.13 0.52 21.13
CA GLN A 33 3.04 -0.59 22.07
C GLN A 33 1.75 -1.40 21.88
N MET A 34 0.61 -0.75 21.64
CA MET A 34 -0.67 -1.42 21.38
C MET A 34 -0.60 -2.27 20.11
N VAL A 35 0.01 -1.75 19.03
CA VAL A 35 0.21 -2.49 17.77
C VAL A 35 1.10 -3.71 18.00
N ARG A 36 2.21 -3.54 18.74
CA ARG A 36 3.14 -4.64 19.06
C ARG A 36 2.48 -5.75 19.88
N GLU A 37 1.69 -5.38 20.90
CA GLU A 37 0.95 -6.32 21.74
C GLU A 37 -0.14 -7.06 20.95
N HIS A 38 -0.82 -6.35 20.03
CA HIS A 38 -1.85 -6.94 19.20
C HIS A 38 -1.29 -7.90 18.16
N CYS A 39 -0.26 -7.54 17.42
CA CYS A 39 0.26 -8.34 16.31
C CYS A 39 1.29 -9.39 16.75
N GLY A 40 1.99 -9.17 17.89
CA GLY A 40 3.05 -10.06 18.37
C GLY A 40 4.20 -10.21 17.40
N ASP A 41 4.76 -11.39 17.30
CA ASP A 41 5.84 -11.76 16.37
C ASP A 41 5.35 -12.21 14.98
N GLY A 42 4.02 -12.22 14.78
CA GLY A 42 3.38 -12.64 13.52
C GLY A 42 3.06 -14.13 13.44
N SER A 43 3.49 -14.96 14.40
CA SER A 43 3.28 -16.42 14.37
C SER A 43 1.82 -16.83 14.24
N ARG A 44 0.89 -16.06 14.84
CA ARG A 44 -0.56 -16.31 14.72
C ARG A 44 -1.11 -16.14 13.28
N TYR A 45 -0.40 -15.43 12.41
CA TYR A 45 -0.75 -15.25 10.99
C TYR A 45 0.06 -16.16 10.06
N GLY A 46 0.97 -16.98 10.62
CA GLY A 46 1.84 -17.86 9.84
C GLY A 46 3.03 -17.17 9.16
N LEU A 47 3.41 -15.97 9.61
CA LEU A 47 4.54 -15.20 9.09
C LEU A 47 5.33 -14.55 10.24
N ARG A 48 6.38 -13.81 9.93
CA ARG A 48 7.17 -13.03 10.90
C ARG A 48 6.85 -11.55 10.78
N ILE A 49 6.76 -10.86 11.92
CA ILE A 49 6.60 -9.40 11.98
C ILE A 49 7.81 -8.79 12.66
N GLY A 50 8.52 -7.93 11.92
CA GLY A 50 9.52 -7.01 12.46
C GLY A 50 8.92 -5.61 12.66
N TYR A 51 9.44 -4.87 13.63
CA TYR A 51 8.97 -3.53 13.95
C TYR A 51 10.07 -2.51 13.82
N VAL A 52 9.75 -1.38 13.21
CA VAL A 52 10.60 -0.19 13.16
C VAL A 52 9.83 0.96 13.79
N GLU A 53 10.46 1.70 14.69
CA GLU A 53 9.83 2.87 15.32
C GLU A 53 10.15 4.13 14.53
N ASN A 54 9.11 4.90 14.18
CA ASN A 54 9.28 6.26 13.71
C ASN A 54 9.11 7.21 14.91
N PRO A 55 10.20 7.72 15.48
CA PRO A 55 10.12 8.62 16.63
C PRO A 55 9.58 10.01 16.27
N ASN A 56 9.54 10.33 14.98
CA ASN A 56 9.13 11.63 14.44
C ASN A 56 7.74 11.56 13.74
N TRP A 57 6.91 10.59 14.09
CA TRP A 57 5.63 10.33 13.43
C TRP A 57 4.67 11.55 13.43
N GLU A 58 4.75 12.44 14.44
CA GLU A 58 3.92 13.66 14.51
C GLU A 58 4.31 14.75 13.51
N THR A 59 5.55 14.71 13.00
CA THR A 59 6.14 15.80 12.20
C THR A 59 6.63 15.36 10.82
N THR A 60 6.45 14.07 10.50
CA THR A 60 6.87 13.49 9.22
C THR A 60 5.71 12.75 8.56
N ASN A 61 5.74 12.67 7.23
CA ASN A 61 4.78 11.87 6.47
C ASN A 61 5.33 10.44 6.22
N SER A 62 4.56 9.62 5.55
CA SER A 62 4.84 8.21 5.27
C SER A 62 6.15 7.95 4.50
N ILE A 63 6.69 8.93 3.77
CA ILE A 63 8.04 8.83 3.16
C ILE A 63 9.14 8.57 4.18
N TYR A 64 9.08 9.23 5.35
CA TYR A 64 10.06 9.03 6.41
C TYR A 64 9.90 7.66 7.09
N SER A 65 8.67 7.21 7.27
CA SER A 65 8.40 5.85 7.74
C SER A 65 8.98 4.81 6.77
N LEU A 66 8.80 5.01 5.47
CA LEU A 66 9.38 4.14 4.43
C LEU A 66 10.91 4.15 4.49
N PHE A 67 11.54 5.33 4.66
CA PHE A 67 12.99 5.47 4.81
C PHE A 67 13.55 4.61 5.95
N LEU A 68 12.86 4.58 7.09
CA LEU A 68 13.28 3.80 8.25
C LEU A 68 13.19 2.28 8.03
N ALA A 69 12.43 1.84 7.03
CA ALA A 69 12.19 0.42 6.74
C ALA A 69 12.95 -0.12 5.51
N LEU A 70 13.91 0.66 4.96
CA LEU A 70 14.58 0.31 3.68
C LEU A 70 15.54 -0.89 3.74
N ASP A 71 16.01 -1.28 4.93
CA ASP A 71 17.15 -2.21 5.04
C ASP A 71 16.83 -3.68 4.66
N ASP A 72 15.54 -4.05 4.61
CA ASP A 72 15.12 -5.45 4.40
C ASP A 72 14.34 -5.64 3.08
N TRP A 73 14.56 -4.81 2.09
CA TRP A 73 13.84 -4.95 0.82
C TRP A 73 14.39 -6.14 0.01
N ASP A 74 13.51 -7.11 -0.24
CA ASP A 74 13.85 -8.31 -1.00
C ASP A 74 13.98 -8.00 -2.49
N GLN A 75 15.01 -8.58 -3.14
CA GLN A 75 15.18 -8.48 -4.59
C GLN A 75 14.11 -9.27 -5.35
N ALA A 76 13.52 -10.30 -4.77
CA ALA A 76 12.45 -11.09 -5.37
C ALA A 76 11.14 -10.29 -5.51
N GLY A 77 10.91 -9.36 -4.60
CA GLY A 77 9.76 -8.45 -4.61
C GLY A 77 9.39 -7.96 -3.22
N THR A 78 8.98 -6.70 -3.15
CA THR A 78 8.53 -6.07 -1.90
C THR A 78 7.18 -5.40 -2.11
N TYR A 79 6.19 -5.75 -1.31
CA TYR A 79 4.94 -5.03 -1.23
C TYR A 79 5.11 -3.81 -0.32
N LEU A 80 4.65 -2.65 -0.79
CA LEU A 80 4.47 -1.44 0.00
C LEU A 80 2.97 -1.20 0.15
N CYS A 81 2.49 -1.18 1.38
CA CYS A 81 1.07 -1.02 1.69
C CYS A 81 0.89 0.13 2.69
N ASN A 82 -0.04 1.03 2.41
CA ASN A 82 -0.50 1.98 3.41
C ASN A 82 -1.35 1.26 4.46
N CYS A 83 -1.28 1.70 5.72
CA CYS A 83 -1.92 1.01 6.85
C CYS A 83 -3.42 1.32 6.99
N ASP A 84 -3.95 2.28 6.25
CA ASP A 84 -5.34 2.76 6.23
C ASP A 84 -6.21 2.11 5.13
N ILE A 85 -5.66 1.15 4.38
CA ILE A 85 -6.36 0.49 3.27
C ILE A 85 -6.90 -0.88 3.68
N LEU A 86 -8.21 -1.06 3.63
CA LEU A 86 -8.86 -2.36 3.68
C LEU A 86 -8.90 -2.94 2.26
N PHE A 87 -8.45 -4.19 2.07
CA PHE A 87 -8.44 -4.81 0.74
C PHE A 87 -8.56 -6.35 0.81
N ASP A 88 -9.05 -6.92 -0.29
CA ASP A 88 -9.10 -8.36 -0.51
C ASP A 88 -7.74 -8.91 -1.02
N ALA A 89 -7.37 -10.12 -0.63
CA ALA A 89 -6.13 -10.77 -1.06
C ALA A 89 -6.00 -10.90 -2.60
N ARG A 90 -7.13 -10.93 -3.34
CA ARG A 90 -7.13 -10.91 -4.82
C ARG A 90 -6.40 -9.70 -5.41
N LEU A 91 -6.42 -8.57 -4.71
CA LEU A 91 -5.64 -7.39 -5.10
C LEU A 91 -4.15 -7.72 -5.16
N LEU A 92 -3.61 -8.34 -4.12
CA LEU A 92 -2.20 -8.74 -4.08
C LEU A 92 -1.88 -9.83 -5.10
N GLN A 93 -2.80 -10.79 -5.33
CA GLN A 93 -2.64 -11.84 -6.35
C GLN A 93 -2.53 -11.24 -7.76
N ARG A 94 -3.34 -10.21 -8.09
CA ARG A 94 -3.25 -9.52 -9.38
C ARG A 94 -1.91 -8.76 -9.54
N LEU A 95 -1.47 -8.07 -8.50
CA LEU A 95 -0.14 -7.46 -8.51
C LEU A 95 0.95 -8.52 -8.70
N ALA A 96 0.83 -9.67 -8.01
CA ALA A 96 1.77 -10.78 -8.12
C ALA A 96 1.81 -11.40 -9.54
N ALA A 97 0.72 -11.35 -10.27
CA ALA A 97 0.65 -11.85 -11.65
C ALA A 97 1.34 -10.92 -12.68
N SER A 98 1.67 -9.68 -12.31
CA SER A 98 2.41 -8.77 -13.19
C SER A 98 3.86 -9.24 -13.39
N GLN A 99 4.44 -8.96 -14.57
CA GLN A 99 5.82 -9.35 -14.88
C GLN A 99 6.87 -8.41 -14.28
N GLY A 100 6.49 -7.20 -13.88
CA GLY A 100 7.35 -6.16 -13.33
C GLY A 100 6.74 -5.50 -12.11
N SER A 101 7.27 -4.34 -11.75
CA SER A 101 6.70 -3.51 -10.69
C SER A 101 5.31 -3.00 -11.08
N ALA A 102 4.38 -3.08 -10.14
CA ALA A 102 2.99 -2.76 -10.38
C ALA A 102 2.34 -2.05 -9.19
N ILE A 103 1.38 -1.17 -9.50
CA ILE A 103 0.58 -0.44 -8.51
C ILE A 103 -0.90 -0.76 -8.72
N ALA A 104 -1.62 -1.00 -7.63
CA ALA A 104 -3.06 -1.19 -7.65
C ALA A 104 -3.76 0.13 -7.95
N VAL A 105 -4.64 0.12 -8.96
CA VAL A 105 -5.44 1.27 -9.36
C VAL A 105 -6.90 0.87 -9.54
N ASP A 106 -7.81 1.81 -9.37
CA ASP A 106 -9.24 1.62 -9.58
C ASP A 106 -9.72 2.64 -10.64
N ALA A 107 -10.06 2.14 -11.82
CA ALA A 107 -10.52 2.96 -12.93
C ALA A 107 -11.99 3.36 -12.84
N GLN A 108 -12.77 2.74 -11.94
CA GLN A 108 -14.19 3.02 -11.73
C GLN A 108 -14.45 3.98 -10.56
N ARG A 109 -13.49 4.12 -9.64
CA ARG A 109 -13.63 5.06 -8.53
C ARG A 109 -13.64 6.49 -9.03
N ASP A 110 -14.45 7.34 -8.39
CA ASP A 110 -14.51 8.76 -8.70
C ASP A 110 -13.15 9.43 -8.47
N ARG A 111 -12.65 10.08 -9.51
CA ARG A 111 -11.42 10.87 -9.43
C ARG A 111 -11.76 12.25 -8.92
N LEU A 112 -11.36 12.54 -7.69
CA LEU A 112 -11.64 13.82 -7.02
C LEU A 112 -10.32 14.58 -6.75
N PRO A 113 -10.40 15.92 -6.61
CA PRO A 113 -9.25 16.68 -6.12
C PRO A 113 -8.83 16.20 -4.73
N GLY A 114 -7.52 15.98 -4.53
CA GLY A 114 -6.97 15.49 -3.27
C GLY A 114 -6.86 13.96 -3.16
N GLU A 115 -7.52 13.20 -4.04
CA GLU A 115 -7.31 11.76 -4.17
C GLU A 115 -5.94 11.45 -4.81
N MET A 116 -5.41 10.26 -4.55
CA MET A 116 -4.17 9.80 -5.19
C MET A 116 -4.45 9.41 -6.65
N ASN A 117 -4.68 10.42 -7.49
CA ASN A 117 -5.02 10.25 -8.89
C ASN A 117 -3.84 9.71 -9.71
N VAL A 118 -4.14 8.88 -10.71
CA VAL A 118 -3.15 8.21 -11.55
C VAL A 118 -3.44 8.50 -13.03
N ARG A 119 -2.42 8.95 -13.77
CA ARG A 119 -2.45 9.03 -15.21
C ARG A 119 -1.73 7.81 -15.81
N LEU A 120 -2.42 7.14 -16.72
CA LEU A 120 -1.96 5.92 -17.38
C LEU A 120 -1.86 6.14 -18.88
N ASP A 121 -0.87 5.52 -19.53
CA ASP A 121 -0.81 5.42 -20.99
C ASP A 121 -1.71 4.28 -21.51
N GLU A 122 -1.78 4.12 -22.84
CA GLU A 122 -2.55 3.07 -23.52
C GLU A 122 -2.12 1.64 -23.18
N HIS A 123 -0.91 1.47 -22.62
CA HIS A 123 -0.35 0.19 -22.17
C HIS A 123 -0.44 0.00 -20.65
N GLN A 124 -1.25 0.82 -19.96
CA GLN A 124 -1.40 0.83 -18.52
C GLN A 124 -0.09 1.17 -17.77
N ARG A 125 0.86 1.86 -18.39
CA ARG A 125 2.05 2.37 -17.72
C ARG A 125 1.70 3.66 -16.98
N VAL A 126 2.19 3.79 -15.77
CA VAL A 126 2.01 5.01 -14.98
C VAL A 126 2.83 6.14 -15.59
N GLU A 127 2.17 7.23 -15.99
CA GLU A 127 2.80 8.46 -16.46
C GLU A 127 2.90 9.52 -15.37
N ALA A 128 1.99 9.50 -14.42
CA ALA A 128 2.01 10.36 -13.24
C ALA A 128 1.12 9.79 -12.13
N ILE A 129 1.48 10.06 -10.88
CA ILE A 129 0.71 9.73 -9.69
C ILE A 129 0.88 10.83 -8.64
N SER A 130 -0.21 11.48 -8.22
CA SER A 130 -0.17 12.54 -7.22
C SER A 130 -1.57 12.96 -6.79
N LYS A 131 -1.70 13.46 -5.54
CA LYS A 131 -2.90 14.16 -5.06
C LYS A 131 -3.12 15.54 -5.73
N GLN A 132 -2.13 16.05 -6.46
CA GLN A 132 -2.19 17.35 -7.15
C GLN A 132 -2.54 17.25 -8.63
N LEU A 133 -2.70 16.04 -9.18
CA LEU A 133 -3.13 15.88 -10.58
C LEU A 133 -4.56 16.36 -10.77
N ASP A 134 -4.81 17.02 -11.91
CA ASP A 134 -6.16 17.35 -12.33
C ASP A 134 -6.93 16.04 -12.64
N PRO A 135 -8.00 15.74 -11.88
CA PRO A 135 -8.80 14.52 -12.07
C PRO A 135 -9.27 14.31 -13.51
N ALA A 136 -9.55 15.40 -14.25
CA ALA A 136 -10.00 15.33 -15.64
C ALA A 136 -8.95 14.76 -16.60
N THR A 137 -7.67 14.74 -16.19
CA THR A 137 -6.55 14.25 -17.02
C THR A 137 -6.04 12.86 -16.59
N THR A 138 -6.75 12.19 -15.68
CA THR A 138 -6.35 10.91 -15.08
C THR A 138 -7.35 9.81 -15.42
N GLN A 139 -6.93 8.55 -15.34
CA GLN A 139 -7.73 7.38 -15.69
C GLN A 139 -8.18 6.57 -14.49
N ALA A 140 -7.50 6.70 -13.33
CA ALA A 140 -7.77 5.90 -12.15
C ALA A 140 -7.37 6.62 -10.85
N VAL A 141 -7.79 6.05 -9.72
CA VAL A 141 -7.31 6.37 -8.37
C VAL A 141 -6.42 5.22 -7.89
N SER A 142 -5.33 5.52 -7.20
CA SER A 142 -4.45 4.49 -6.61
C SER A 142 -5.04 3.94 -5.33
N ALA A 143 -5.05 2.61 -5.18
CA ALA A 143 -5.29 1.95 -3.90
C ALA A 143 -4.05 1.94 -2.98
N GLN A 144 -2.98 2.67 -3.35
CA GLN A 144 -1.76 2.89 -2.56
C GLN A 144 -1.07 1.59 -2.10
N ILE A 145 -1.19 0.54 -2.90
CA ILE A 145 -0.50 -0.74 -2.73
C ILE A 145 0.35 -0.98 -3.96
N VAL A 146 1.65 -1.19 -3.75
CA VAL A 146 2.65 -1.37 -4.80
C VAL A 146 3.42 -2.65 -4.57
N LEU A 147 3.71 -3.37 -5.64
CA LEU A 147 4.70 -4.44 -5.68
C LEU A 147 5.91 -3.97 -6.49
N LEU A 148 7.07 -3.88 -5.86
CA LEU A 148 8.35 -3.55 -6.49
C LEU A 148 9.13 -4.83 -6.75
N ARG A 149 9.68 -5.01 -7.97
CA ARG A 149 10.40 -6.19 -8.42
C ARG A 149 11.66 -5.82 -9.23
N ASN A 150 12.47 -6.84 -9.54
CA ASN A 150 13.56 -6.76 -10.53
C ASN A 150 14.57 -5.63 -10.27
N GLY A 151 14.91 -5.36 -9.02
CA GLY A 151 15.84 -4.28 -8.67
C GLY A 151 15.21 -2.88 -8.59
N ASP A 152 13.94 -2.72 -8.99
CA ASP A 152 13.19 -1.46 -8.88
C ASP A 152 13.09 -0.99 -7.42
N GLY A 153 12.99 -1.93 -6.47
CA GLY A 153 13.04 -1.64 -5.04
C GLY A 153 14.29 -0.87 -4.65
N GLN A 154 15.46 -1.25 -5.15
CA GLN A 154 16.73 -0.55 -4.86
C GLN A 154 16.74 0.87 -5.41
N GLN A 155 16.16 1.08 -6.60
CA GLN A 155 16.06 2.41 -7.21
C GLN A 155 15.09 3.31 -6.42
N VAL A 156 13.94 2.78 -6.03
CA VAL A 156 12.98 3.49 -5.16
C VAL A 156 13.62 3.79 -3.79
N ALA A 157 14.33 2.83 -3.20
CA ALA A 157 15.05 3.04 -1.94
C ALA A 157 16.11 4.16 -2.05
N GLY A 158 16.84 4.23 -3.17
CA GLY A 158 17.76 5.32 -3.46
C GLY A 158 17.06 6.67 -3.52
N GLN A 159 15.92 6.74 -4.19
CA GLN A 159 15.12 7.97 -4.29
C GLN A 159 14.53 8.39 -2.94
N VAL A 160 14.05 7.43 -2.12
CA VAL A 160 13.60 7.70 -0.74
C VAL A 160 14.72 8.33 0.09
N ARG A 161 15.95 7.76 0.04
CA ARG A 161 17.10 8.35 0.75
C ARG A 161 17.38 9.78 0.29
N SER A 162 17.39 10.02 -1.03
CA SER A 162 17.62 11.36 -1.59
C SER A 162 16.57 12.37 -1.15
N LEU A 163 15.30 11.99 -1.11
CA LEU A 163 14.20 12.86 -0.63
C LEU A 163 14.35 13.19 0.85
N VAL A 164 14.69 12.22 1.69
CA VAL A 164 14.89 12.42 3.13
C VAL A 164 16.13 13.29 3.38
N GLU A 165 17.24 13.06 2.67
CA GLU A 165 18.46 13.90 2.73
C GLU A 165 18.19 15.35 2.29
N ALA A 166 17.27 15.55 1.34
CA ALA A 166 16.79 16.87 0.92
C ALA A 166 15.78 17.49 1.88
N ASN A 167 15.50 16.84 3.03
CA ASN A 167 14.52 17.25 4.03
C ASN A 167 13.05 17.33 3.50
N ALA A 168 12.71 16.54 2.48
CA ALA A 168 11.35 16.42 1.94
C ALA A 168 10.52 15.42 2.78
N LEU A 169 10.40 15.65 4.09
CA LEU A 169 9.85 14.70 5.06
C LEU A 169 8.32 14.69 5.10
N ASP A 170 7.66 15.65 4.47
CA ASP A 170 6.20 15.83 4.40
C ASP A 170 5.58 15.23 3.13
N THR A 171 6.38 14.49 2.33
CA THR A 171 5.93 13.87 1.09
C THR A 171 5.40 12.44 1.27
N PHE A 172 4.66 11.96 0.27
CA PHE A 172 4.18 10.58 0.19
C PHE A 172 5.19 9.66 -0.51
N PRO A 173 5.17 8.32 -0.28
CA PRO A 173 6.01 7.35 -0.97
C PRO A 173 5.96 7.43 -2.50
N THR A 174 4.82 7.86 -3.07
CA THR A 174 4.64 8.05 -4.51
C THR A 174 5.67 9.01 -5.14
N ALA A 175 6.21 9.96 -4.37
CA ALA A 175 7.29 10.83 -4.83
C ALA A 175 8.59 10.07 -5.16
N ALA A 176 8.78 8.89 -4.56
CA ALA A 176 9.95 8.05 -4.84
C ALA A 176 9.80 7.14 -6.06
N TYR A 177 8.61 7.08 -6.68
CA TYR A 177 8.39 6.27 -7.88
C TYR A 177 8.79 6.98 -9.18
N GLY A 178 9.20 8.25 -9.13
CA GLY A 178 9.60 9.06 -10.28
C GLY A 178 10.50 8.32 -11.27
N PRO A 179 11.62 7.71 -10.87
CA PRO A 179 12.50 6.98 -11.78
C PRO A 179 11.81 5.81 -12.50
N LEU A 180 10.87 5.10 -11.85
CA LEU A 180 10.13 4.01 -12.49
C LEU A 180 9.10 4.54 -13.49
N VAL A 181 8.50 5.69 -13.19
CA VAL A 181 7.54 6.38 -14.05
C VAL A 181 8.26 6.90 -15.31
N GLU A 182 9.39 7.57 -15.15
CA GLU A 182 10.21 8.07 -16.27
C GLU A 182 10.67 6.95 -17.21
N ASP A 183 11.08 5.81 -16.65
CA ASP A 183 11.52 4.62 -17.39
C ASP A 183 10.34 3.73 -17.87
N ARG A 184 9.09 4.11 -17.60
CA ARG A 184 7.86 3.36 -17.93
C ARG A 184 7.86 1.91 -17.38
N ARG A 185 8.43 1.72 -16.19
CA ARG A 185 8.56 0.41 -15.54
C ARG A 185 7.49 0.13 -14.47
N LEU A 186 6.67 1.11 -14.13
CA LEU A 186 5.56 0.95 -13.18
C LEU A 186 4.24 0.77 -13.96
N THR A 187 3.57 -0.37 -13.76
CA THR A 187 2.29 -0.69 -14.42
C THR A 187 1.14 -0.50 -13.46
N GLY A 188 0.09 0.21 -13.88
CA GLY A 188 -1.20 0.23 -13.19
C GLY A 188 -1.95 -1.08 -13.43
N VAL A 189 -2.37 -1.75 -12.37
CA VAL A 189 -3.19 -2.96 -12.45
C VAL A 189 -4.56 -2.65 -11.89
N ASP A 190 -5.60 -2.77 -12.75
CA ASP A 190 -6.95 -2.39 -12.39
C ASP A 190 -7.58 -3.36 -11.39
N MET A 191 -8.15 -2.80 -10.33
CA MET A 191 -8.77 -3.48 -9.19
C MET A 191 -10.25 -3.12 -9.00
N ALA A 192 -10.88 -2.48 -9.99
CA ALA A 192 -12.22 -1.93 -9.86
C ALA A 192 -13.30 -2.97 -9.46
N ASP A 193 -13.08 -4.27 -9.73
CA ASP A 193 -13.96 -5.38 -9.32
C ASP A 193 -13.53 -6.10 -8.04
N VAL A 194 -12.48 -5.61 -7.35
CA VAL A 194 -11.97 -6.16 -6.09
C VAL A 194 -12.34 -5.21 -4.95
N PRO A 195 -13.00 -5.69 -3.88
CA PRO A 195 -13.36 -4.84 -2.75
C PRO A 195 -12.12 -4.23 -2.07
N TRP A 196 -12.13 -2.92 -1.93
CA TRP A 196 -11.16 -2.18 -1.15
C TRP A 196 -11.74 -0.85 -0.64
N ALA A 197 -11.20 -0.32 0.44
CA ALA A 197 -11.56 0.98 1.00
C ALA A 197 -10.37 1.65 1.66
N GLU A 198 -10.23 2.96 1.49
CA GLU A 198 -9.36 3.83 2.30
C GLU A 198 -10.16 4.33 3.50
N ILE A 199 -9.54 4.42 4.68
CA ILE A 199 -10.22 4.74 5.94
C ILE A 199 -9.47 5.88 6.62
N ASP A 200 -9.84 7.11 6.31
CA ASP A 200 -9.28 8.34 6.88
C ASP A 200 -10.22 9.00 7.90
N SER A 201 -11.49 8.59 7.95
CA SER A 201 -12.52 9.18 8.80
C SER A 201 -13.41 8.13 9.46
N VAL A 202 -14.17 8.55 10.50
CA VAL A 202 -15.16 7.68 11.16
C VAL A 202 -16.24 7.22 10.17
N GLN A 203 -16.66 8.09 9.25
CA GLN A 203 -17.67 7.73 8.25
C GLN A 203 -17.15 6.64 7.31
N GLU A 204 -15.92 6.78 6.79
CA GLU A 204 -15.28 5.77 5.93
C GLU A 204 -15.05 4.45 6.66
N TYR A 205 -14.76 4.52 7.97
CA TYR A 205 -14.68 3.32 8.80
C TYR A 205 -16.03 2.59 8.89
N ASP A 206 -17.12 3.31 9.11
CA ASP A 206 -18.46 2.71 9.16
C ASP A 206 -18.86 2.16 7.78
N ASP A 207 -18.62 2.89 6.70
CA ASP A 207 -18.87 2.44 5.32
C ASP A 207 -18.02 1.20 4.98
N ALA A 208 -16.75 1.16 5.36
CA ALA A 208 -15.89 0.01 5.14
C ALA A 208 -16.39 -1.23 5.87
N ARG A 209 -16.89 -1.09 7.11
CA ARG A 209 -17.49 -2.19 7.87
C ARG A 209 -18.77 -2.71 7.25
N GLU A 210 -19.63 -1.82 6.78
CA GLU A 210 -20.95 -2.19 6.28
C GLU A 210 -20.92 -2.68 4.83
N GLN A 211 -20.04 -2.14 4.01
CA GLN A 211 -20.05 -2.37 2.55
C GLN A 211 -18.85 -3.18 2.05
N CYS A 212 -17.63 -2.92 2.54
CA CYS A 212 -16.42 -3.58 2.05
C CYS A 212 -16.13 -4.89 2.79
N ALA A 213 -16.07 -4.87 4.12
CA ALA A 213 -15.69 -6.03 4.93
C ALA A 213 -16.55 -7.29 4.70
N PRO A 214 -17.89 -7.23 4.52
CA PRO A 214 -18.70 -8.41 4.22
C PRO A 214 -18.33 -9.08 2.89
N GLN A 215 -17.82 -8.33 1.92
CA GLN A 215 -17.39 -8.85 0.63
C GLN A 215 -16.03 -9.58 0.71
N LEU A 216 -15.16 -9.18 1.65
CA LEU A 216 -13.88 -9.88 1.92
C LEU A 216 -14.12 -11.25 2.55
N LEU A 217 -15.10 -11.37 3.43
CA LEU A 217 -15.43 -12.61 4.13
C LEU A 217 -16.02 -13.68 3.21
N SER A 218 -16.77 -13.26 2.19
CA SER A 218 -17.38 -14.19 1.22
C SER A 218 -16.38 -14.78 0.24
N SER A 219 -15.21 -14.15 0.06
CA SER A 219 -14.16 -14.60 -0.87
C SER A 219 -13.20 -15.63 -0.24
N GLY A 220 -13.21 -15.79 1.07
CA GLY A 220 -12.31 -16.69 1.83
C GLY A 220 -12.72 -18.17 1.82
N ASN A 221 -13.82 -18.55 1.20
CA ASN A 221 -14.34 -19.91 1.14
C ASN A 221 -14.13 -20.59 -0.24
N VAL A 222 -13.02 -20.30 -0.91
CA VAL A 222 -12.59 -21.15 -2.05
C VAL A 222 -11.55 -22.13 -1.51
N THR A 223 -12.07 -23.33 -1.17
CA THR A 223 -11.30 -24.54 -0.86
C THR A 223 -10.50 -25.02 -2.05
#